data_eebb71ee8d866996f12183d54f3e4d57
#
_entry.id   eebb71ee8d866996f12183d54f3e4d57
#
_cell.length_a   1.000
_cell.length_b   1.000
_cell.length_c   1.000
_cell.angle_alpha   90.00
_cell.angle_beta   90.00
_cell.angle_gamma   90.00
#
_symmetry.space_group_name_H-M   'P 1'
#
loop_
_entity.id
_entity.type
_entity.pdbx_description
1 polymer ?
#
loop_
_entity_poly.entity_id
_entity_poly.type
_entity_poly.pdbx_seq_one_letter_code
_entity_poly.pdbx_strand_id
1 'polypeptide(L)'
;MEDFNFWNELKKKIEADKNDFDRFPKEGEVWMSNIGRNIGFEQNGSGDNFSRPVLIIKKFNNHMFWAVALSTKQKDLDFYFNYTDPNNQNVSAILAQMKLVSIKRLRRNLYNIPKEIFEEIKQKLKSFL
;
A
#
# COMPACT_ATOMS: atom_id res chain seq x y z
N MET A 1 -8.89 6.37 14.60
CA MET A 1 -8.61 6.85 14.32
C MET A 1 -8.70 7.06 13.33
N GLU A 2 -8.97 7.27 12.95
CA GLU A 2 -9.08 7.38 12.23
C GLU A 2 -8.42 7.89 11.37
N ASP A 3 -8.65 7.58 10.32
CA ASP A 3 -7.87 7.90 9.50
C ASP A 3 -7.78 9.22 9.22
N PHE A 4 -8.80 9.83 9.07
CA PHE A 4 -8.82 11.08 8.83
C PHE A 4 -8.25 11.72 9.91
N ASN A 5 -8.44 11.18 11.00
CA ASN A 5 -7.90 11.70 12.10
C ASN A 5 -6.44 11.48 12.08
N PHE A 6 -5.98 10.44 11.43
CA PHE A 6 -4.59 10.21 11.34
C PHE A 6 -3.92 11.41 10.76
N TRP A 7 -4.45 11.96 9.69
CA TRP A 7 -3.83 13.10 9.09
C TRP A 7 -3.91 14.32 9.97
N ASN A 8 -4.99 14.49 10.66
CA ASN A 8 -5.11 15.60 11.53
C ASN A 8 -4.19 15.48 12.66
N GLU A 9 -4.06 14.30 13.18
CA GLU A 9 -3.20 14.12 14.24
C GLU A 9 -1.81 14.23 13.80
N LEU A 10 -1.52 13.84 12.62
CA LEU A 10 -0.23 13.94 12.10
C LEU A 10 0.16 15.37 12.04
N LYS A 11 -0.72 16.25 11.66
CA LYS A 11 -0.42 17.58 11.63
C LYS A 11 -0.09 18.07 12.97
N LYS A 12 -0.82 17.71 13.96
CA LYS A 12 -0.56 18.15 15.25
C LYS A 12 0.74 17.62 15.71
N LYS A 13 1.03 16.40 15.41
CA LYS A 13 2.22 15.85 15.85
C LYS A 13 3.37 16.43 15.15
N ILE A 14 3.25 16.73 13.96
CA ILE A 14 4.28 17.29 13.21
C ILE A 14 4.72 18.54 13.82
N GLU A 15 3.81 19.30 14.31
CA GLU A 15 4.16 20.43 14.89
C GLU A 15 4.82 20.13 16.11
N ALA A 16 4.45 19.16 16.80
CA ALA A 16 5.02 18.85 18.04
C ALA A 16 6.18 17.93 17.87
N ASP A 17 6.18 17.15 16.83
CA ASP A 17 7.14 16.11 16.71
C ASP A 17 7.51 15.95 15.30
N LYS A 18 8.58 16.44 14.88
CA LYS A 18 8.90 16.37 13.55
C LYS A 18 9.21 15.07 13.06
N ASN A 19 9.29 14.08 13.86
CA ASN A 19 9.58 12.78 13.37
C ASN A 19 8.62 12.35 12.35
N ASP A 20 7.44 12.85 12.37
CA ASP A 20 6.48 12.42 11.40
C ASP A 20 6.86 12.82 10.01
N PHE A 21 7.68 13.80 9.87
CA PHE A 21 8.06 14.21 8.58
C PHE A 21 8.97 13.19 7.98
N ASP A 22 9.66 12.42 8.78
CA ASP A 22 10.56 11.45 8.25
C ASP A 22 9.83 10.20 7.94
N ARG A 23 8.54 10.17 8.10
CA ARG A 23 7.81 8.98 7.88
C ARG A 23 7.19 8.94 6.52
N PHE A 24 7.83 9.48 5.55
CA PHE A 24 7.33 9.36 4.21
C PHE A 24 7.46 7.92 3.76
N PRO A 25 6.54 7.46 2.94
CA PRO A 25 6.57 6.10 2.49
C PRO A 25 7.86 5.75 1.75
N LYS A 26 8.26 4.53 1.88
CA LYS A 26 9.46 4.06 1.22
C LYS A 26 9.16 2.79 0.46
N GLU A 27 9.97 2.49 -0.51
CA GLU A 27 9.79 1.29 -1.30
C GLU A 27 9.86 0.07 -0.40
N GLY A 28 8.98 -0.88 -0.62
CA GLY A 28 8.95 -2.07 0.20
C GLY A 28 8.04 -1.98 1.41
N GLU A 29 7.42 -0.83 1.64
CA GLU A 29 6.53 -0.68 2.76
C GLU A 29 5.09 -0.93 2.34
N VAL A 30 4.30 -1.49 3.23
CA VAL A 30 2.89 -1.73 2.98
C VAL A 30 2.13 -0.67 3.77
N TRP A 31 1.29 0.05 3.08
CA TRP A 31 0.53 1.14 3.69
C TRP A 31 -0.95 0.94 3.47
N MET A 32 -1.75 1.36 4.44
CA MET A 32 -3.18 1.38 4.24
C MET A 32 -3.47 2.61 3.38
N SER A 33 -4.19 2.40 2.31
CA SER A 33 -4.46 3.45 1.36
C SER A 33 -5.94 3.71 1.24
N ASN A 34 -6.30 4.97 1.12
CA ASN A 34 -7.68 5.33 0.90
C ASN A 34 -7.86 5.41 -0.61
N ILE A 35 -8.49 4.43 -1.19
CA ILE A 35 -8.63 4.41 -2.62
C ILE A 35 -9.81 5.20 -3.10
N GLY A 36 -10.56 5.79 -2.22
CA GLY A 36 -11.66 6.61 -2.63
C GLY A 36 -12.77 5.82 -3.19
N ARG A 37 -13.75 6.50 -3.78
CA ARG A 37 -14.86 5.88 -4.31
C ARG A 37 -14.46 5.29 -5.53
N ASN A 38 -14.57 4.14 -5.71
CA ASN A 38 -14.23 3.56 -6.79
C ASN A 38 -15.19 3.51 -7.68
N ILE A 39 -15.09 3.72 -8.72
CA ILE A 39 -16.03 3.69 -9.56
C ILE A 39 -16.03 2.54 -10.22
N GLY A 40 -16.73 2.06 -10.64
CA GLY A 40 -16.62 0.96 -11.37
C GLY A 40 -16.90 -0.12 -10.74
N PHE A 41 -16.61 -1.11 -11.15
CA PHE A 41 -17.08 -2.18 -10.62
C PHE A 41 -16.51 -2.58 -9.47
N GLU A 42 -16.03 -2.11 -8.97
CA GLU A 42 -15.57 -2.60 -7.90
C GLU A 42 -16.31 -2.66 -6.97
N GLN A 43 -16.73 -2.79 -6.41
CA GLN A 43 -17.37 -2.98 -5.59
C GLN A 43 -17.35 -2.79 -4.66
N ASN A 44 -17.45 -2.69 -4.11
CA ASN A 44 -17.44 -2.64 -3.34
C ASN A 44 -17.77 -2.63 -2.43
N GLY A 45 -17.95 -2.47 -2.23
CA GLY A 45 -18.34 -2.89 -1.45
C GLY A 45 -18.35 -2.48 -0.19
N SER A 46 -17.60 -2.21 0.34
CA SER A 46 -17.70 -2.00 1.55
C SER A 46 -18.15 -0.78 1.92
N GLY A 47 -18.93 -0.34 1.43
CA GLY A 47 -19.48 0.79 1.85
C GLY A 47 -18.60 1.90 1.94
N ASP A 48 -18.56 2.52 2.99
CA ASP A 48 -17.86 3.69 3.08
C ASP A 48 -16.46 3.48 3.29
N ASN A 49 -16.04 2.32 3.38
CA ASN A 49 -14.72 2.14 3.67
C ASN A 49 -13.97 1.76 2.47
N PHE A 50 -13.38 2.60 1.79
CA PHE A 50 -12.66 2.29 0.60
C PHE A 50 -11.18 2.23 0.85
N SER A 51 -10.78 1.62 1.93
CA SER A 51 -9.38 1.50 2.25
C SER A 51 -8.84 0.15 1.85
N ARG A 52 -7.63 0.10 1.46
CA ARG A 52 -7.03 -1.14 1.05
C ARG A 52 -5.52 -1.08 1.25
N PRO A 53 -4.89 -2.17 1.66
CA PRO A 53 -3.44 -2.15 1.80
C PRO A 53 -2.80 -2.15 0.42
N VAL A 54 -1.73 -1.42 0.29
CA VAL A 54 -0.97 -1.38 -0.95
C VAL A 54 0.50 -1.50 -0.63
N LEU A 55 1.25 -2.09 -1.53
CA LEU A 55 2.70 -2.22 -1.36
C LEU A 55 3.36 -1.18 -2.24
N ILE A 56 4.23 -0.38 -1.65
CA ILE A 56 4.92 0.66 -2.39
C ILE A 56 6.05 0.02 -3.20
N ILE A 57 5.96 0.12 -4.51
CA ILE A 57 6.95 -0.47 -5.38
C ILE A 57 8.02 0.52 -5.79
N LYS A 58 7.62 1.73 -6.11
CA LYS A 58 8.56 2.72 -6.58
C LYS A 58 8.21 4.07 -6.03
N LYS A 59 9.21 4.78 -5.51
CA LYS A 59 8.99 6.10 -4.98
C LYS A 59 9.57 7.08 -5.97
N PHE A 60 8.74 7.91 -6.56
CA PHE A 60 9.22 8.91 -7.48
C PHE A 60 9.67 10.16 -6.74
N ASN A 61 8.97 10.49 -5.68
CA ASN A 61 9.37 11.59 -4.83
C ASN A 61 8.53 11.44 -3.56
N ASN A 62 8.52 12.40 -2.69
CA ASN A 62 7.79 12.26 -1.44
C ASN A 62 6.29 12.36 -1.59
N HIS A 63 5.81 12.60 -2.79
CA HIS A 63 4.38 12.77 -3.01
C HIS A 63 3.75 11.71 -3.89
N MET A 64 4.51 11.06 -4.73
CA MET A 64 3.95 10.13 -5.68
C MET A 64 4.69 8.81 -5.71
N PHE A 65 3.93 7.74 -5.81
CA PHE A 65 4.51 6.41 -5.73
C PHE A 65 3.78 5.46 -6.67
N TRP A 66 4.45 4.41 -7.08
CA TRP A 66 3.78 3.31 -7.73
C TRP A 66 3.52 2.27 -6.65
N ALA A 67 2.31 1.72 -6.62
CA ALA A 67 1.96 0.73 -5.62
C ALA A 67 1.06 -0.32 -6.22
N VAL A 68 1.07 -1.51 -5.64
CA VAL A 68 0.19 -2.57 -6.08
C VAL A 68 -0.75 -2.90 -4.95
N ALA A 69 -1.97 -3.28 -5.29
CA ALA A 69 -2.96 -3.62 -4.28
C ALA A 69 -2.67 -4.97 -3.68
N LEU A 70 -3.00 -5.14 -2.44
CA LEU A 70 -2.83 -6.41 -1.78
C LEU A 70 -4.20 -7.00 -1.47
N SER A 71 -4.26 -8.30 -1.38
CA SER A 71 -5.51 -8.98 -1.11
C SER A 71 -5.25 -10.10 -0.13
N THR A 72 -6.24 -10.46 0.66
CA THR A 72 -6.07 -11.59 1.55
C THR A 72 -6.47 -12.88 0.84
N LYS A 73 -6.88 -12.79 -0.42
CA LYS A 73 -7.21 -13.98 -1.16
C LYS A 73 -6.07 -14.33 -2.06
N GLN A 74 -5.50 -15.49 -1.91
CA GLN A 74 -4.40 -15.90 -2.74
C GLN A 74 -4.92 -16.68 -3.92
N LYS A 75 -4.39 -16.42 -5.09
CA LYS A 75 -4.78 -17.13 -6.28
C LYS A 75 -3.54 -17.61 -7.00
N ASP A 76 -3.70 -18.67 -7.75
CA ASP A 76 -2.58 -19.23 -8.46
C ASP A 76 -2.61 -18.67 -9.87
N LEU A 77 -2.37 -17.39 -9.97
CA LEU A 77 -2.34 -16.70 -11.24
C LEU A 77 -1.00 -16.02 -11.40
N ASP A 78 -0.60 -15.91 -12.63
CA ASP A 78 0.72 -15.40 -12.91
C ASP A 78 0.96 -14.00 -12.36
N PHE A 79 -0.05 -13.18 -12.32
CA PHE A 79 0.14 -11.83 -11.84
C PHE A 79 -0.23 -11.66 -10.36
N TYR A 80 -0.33 -12.77 -9.62
CA TYR A 80 -0.50 -12.71 -8.19
C TYR A 80 0.79 -13.19 -7.56
N PHE A 81 1.29 -12.47 -6.59
CA PHE A 81 2.47 -12.92 -5.87
C PHE A 81 2.02 -13.22 -4.45
N ASN A 82 2.00 -14.48 -4.08
CA ASN A 82 1.50 -14.88 -2.77
C ASN A 82 2.60 -14.92 -1.74
N TYR A 83 2.34 -14.39 -0.57
CA TYR A 83 3.32 -14.45 0.51
C TYR A 83 2.58 -14.42 1.85
N THR A 84 3.32 -14.55 2.93
CA THR A 84 2.74 -14.52 4.26
C THR A 84 3.27 -13.27 4.94
N ASP A 85 2.37 -12.50 5.52
CA ASP A 85 2.78 -11.24 6.12
C ASP A 85 3.29 -11.47 7.55
N PRO A 86 3.77 -10.44 8.23
CA PRO A 86 4.32 -10.61 9.56
C PRO A 86 3.34 -11.15 10.59
N ASN A 87 2.05 -11.06 10.31
CA ASN A 87 1.06 -11.56 11.22
C ASN A 87 0.63 -12.97 10.83
N ASN A 88 1.40 -13.62 9.98
CA ASN A 88 1.09 -14.96 9.54
C ASN A 88 -0.17 -15.04 8.73
N GLN A 89 -0.55 -13.97 8.11
CA GLN A 89 -1.72 -13.97 7.27
C GLN A 89 -1.30 -14.17 5.84
N ASN A 90 -2.03 -14.97 5.10
CA ASN A 90 -1.73 -15.19 3.70
C ASN A 90 -2.20 -14.00 2.89
N VAL A 91 -1.33 -13.48 2.09
CA VAL A 91 -1.60 -12.26 1.36
C VAL A 91 -1.11 -12.43 -0.06
N SER A 92 -1.66 -11.67 -0.96
CA SER A 92 -1.21 -11.69 -2.33
C SER A 92 -1.04 -10.28 -2.84
N ALA A 93 0.04 -10.04 -3.54
CA ALA A 93 0.23 -8.75 -4.20
C ALA A 93 -0.29 -8.93 -5.61
N ILE A 94 -1.22 -8.09 -6.03
CA ILE A 94 -1.82 -8.21 -7.34
C ILE A 94 -1.03 -7.36 -8.30
N LEU A 95 -0.06 -7.96 -8.93
CA LEU A 95 0.91 -7.22 -9.70
C LEU A 95 0.30 -6.51 -10.91
N ALA A 96 -0.79 -7.03 -11.41
CA ALA A 96 -1.43 -6.39 -12.53
C ALA A 96 -2.17 -5.11 -12.15
N GLN A 97 -2.29 -4.84 -10.87
CA GLN A 97 -2.99 -3.64 -10.43
C GLN A 97 -2.03 -2.60 -9.89
N MET A 98 -0.98 -2.37 -10.60
CA MET A 98 -0.06 -1.33 -10.18
C MET A 98 -0.61 0.00 -10.62
N LYS A 99 -0.57 0.98 -9.76
CA LYS A 99 -1.05 2.29 -10.12
C LYS A 99 -0.31 3.38 -9.40
N LEU A 100 -0.44 4.57 -9.87
CA LEU A 100 0.20 5.72 -9.28
C LEU A 100 -0.65 6.18 -8.10
N VAL A 101 -0.01 6.36 -6.96
CA VAL A 101 -0.71 6.73 -5.75
C VAL A 101 -0.10 7.98 -5.17
N SER A 102 -0.94 8.90 -4.76
CA SER A 102 -0.48 10.13 -4.15
C SER A 102 -0.33 9.92 -2.66
N ILE A 103 0.61 10.62 -2.04
CA ILE A 103 0.80 10.50 -0.62
C ILE A 103 -0.47 10.86 0.12
N LYS A 104 -1.33 11.67 -0.49
CA LYS A 104 -2.55 12.05 0.18
C LYS A 104 -3.47 10.88 0.40
N ARG A 105 -3.26 9.79 -0.32
CA ARG A 105 -4.10 8.65 -0.14
C ARG A 105 -3.55 7.65 0.85
N LEU A 106 -2.31 7.82 1.26
CA LEU A 106 -1.69 6.88 2.16
C LEU A 106 -1.97 7.30 3.59
N ARG A 107 -2.38 6.36 4.42
CA ARG A 107 -2.82 6.67 5.75
C ARG A 107 -1.87 6.25 6.82
N ARG A 108 -1.41 5.05 6.80
CA ARG A 108 -0.45 4.62 7.78
C ARG A 108 0.31 3.42 7.29
N ASN A 109 1.51 3.30 7.76
CA ASN A 109 2.36 2.18 7.40
C ASN A 109 1.92 0.97 8.22
N LEU A 110 1.72 -0.15 7.57
CA LEU A 110 1.30 -1.35 8.25
C LEU A 110 2.47 -2.25 8.59
N TYR A 111 3.37 -2.45 7.66
CA TYR A 111 4.56 -3.23 7.91
C TYR A 111 5.50 -3.08 6.71
N ASN A 112 6.68 -3.58 6.85
CA ASN A 112 7.64 -3.55 5.76
C ASN A 112 7.81 -4.97 5.28
N ILE A 113 7.84 -5.17 3.99
CA ILE A 113 7.94 -6.50 3.47
C ILE A 113 9.41 -6.89 3.52
N PRO A 114 9.75 -8.14 3.77
CA PRO A 114 11.13 -8.56 3.81
C PRO A 114 11.82 -8.29 2.49
N LYS A 115 13.07 -7.91 2.57
CA LYS A 115 13.81 -7.54 1.40
C LYS A 115 13.82 -8.63 0.34
N GLU A 116 13.97 -9.86 0.74
CA GLU A 116 14.03 -10.93 -0.23
C GLU A 116 12.72 -11.06 -0.98
N ILE A 117 11.63 -10.90 -0.29
CA ILE A 117 10.34 -11.02 -0.92
C ILE A 117 10.13 -9.83 -1.85
N PHE A 118 10.57 -8.66 -1.43
CA PHE A 118 10.41 -7.48 -2.25
C PHE A 118 11.20 -7.63 -3.55
N GLU A 119 12.39 -8.22 -3.47
CA GLU A 119 13.17 -8.40 -4.66
C GLU A 119 12.49 -9.39 -5.60
N GLU A 120 11.87 -10.41 -5.07
CA GLU A 120 11.18 -11.37 -5.90
C GLU A 120 10.00 -10.72 -6.59
N ILE A 121 9.30 -9.86 -5.88
CA ILE A 121 8.17 -9.17 -6.47
C ILE A 121 8.66 -8.28 -7.60
N LYS A 122 9.76 -7.58 -7.39
CA LYS A 122 10.25 -6.70 -8.43
C LYS A 122 10.72 -7.48 -9.65
N GLN A 123 11.30 -8.64 -9.43
CA GLN A 123 11.74 -9.43 -10.56
C GLN A 123 10.53 -9.93 -11.33
N LYS A 124 9.48 -10.29 -10.62
CA LYS A 124 8.29 -10.76 -11.31
C LYS A 124 7.68 -9.61 -12.11
N LEU A 125 7.65 -8.42 -11.54
CA LEU A 125 7.12 -7.29 -12.27
C LEU A 125 7.94 -7.04 -13.54
N LYS A 126 9.24 -7.16 -13.43
CA LYS A 126 10.07 -6.95 -14.59
C LYS A 126 9.79 -7.97 -15.66
N SER A 127 9.41 -9.17 -15.26
CA SER A 127 9.17 -10.21 -16.24
C SER A 127 7.95 -9.92 -17.10
N PHE A 128 7.13 -8.99 -16.68
CA PHE A 128 5.95 -8.63 -17.45
C PHE A 128 6.26 -7.55 -18.49
N LEU A 129 7.43 -7.00 -18.46
CA LEU A 129 7.78 -5.93 -19.40
C LEU A 129 8.55 -6.45 -20.64
#